data_8c6da235693def4cf4eb09518b92dc4c
#
_entry.id   8c6da235693def4cf4eb09518b92dc4c
#
_cell.length_a   1.000
_cell.length_b   1.000
_cell.length_c   1.000
_cell.angle_alpha   90.00
_cell.angle_beta   90.00
_cell.angle_gamma   90.00
#
_symmetry.space_group_name_H-M   'P 1'
#
loop_
_entity.id
_entity.type
_entity.pdbx_description
1 polymer ?
#
loop_
_entity_poly.entity_id
_entity_poly.type
_entity_poly.pdbx_seq_one_letter_code
_entity_poly.pdbx_strand_id
1 'polypeptide(L)'
;MNITSRQLKAFLLTARFQSFSRAADQLYITQSGMSVLVRELEAQLGFRLFERTTRKVMLTKFGSKFLPIADRSLLDLEQAAVSIGRSASAEKGELSVGATPFVAADILPAALAGYALRNPELHVRLFDAEGVRLVEMLQAGELDVALTALHHDTPGVRRSPLARFSMMVIAPREGALRLAAEVHWEDLARERLIGFPSGNPIRELVDEHLAHAGRREPPEVVCNYLETQIAMVEAGAGLAVVPSFATAACAKRGLSAHPLAAPQVTGNVYWLVSRSRKLPEGTEGFYAFLKDYMSAQLCEPAPRAAQAA
;
A
#
# COMPACT_ATOMS: atom_id res chain seq x y z
N MET A 1 -34.04 -19.53 1.52
CA MET A 1 -32.99 -19.04 0.62
C MET A 1 -31.69 -19.73 1.02
N ASN A 2 -31.06 -20.48 0.12
CA ASN A 2 -29.87 -21.31 0.44
C ASN A 2 -28.73 -20.98 -0.55
N ILE A 3 -28.27 -19.72 -0.50
CA ILE A 3 -27.22 -19.20 -1.38
C ILE A 3 -25.87 -19.71 -0.90
N THR A 4 -25.08 -20.30 -1.79
CA THR A 4 -23.75 -20.82 -1.50
C THR A 4 -22.65 -19.83 -1.92
N SER A 5 -21.49 -19.87 -1.24
CA SER A 5 -20.30 -19.09 -1.62
C SER A 5 -19.85 -19.39 -3.06
N ARG A 6 -20.04 -20.63 -3.53
CA ARG A 6 -19.69 -21.03 -4.90
C ARG A 6 -20.59 -20.37 -5.94
N GLN A 7 -21.87 -20.18 -5.63
CA GLN A 7 -22.80 -19.44 -6.49
C GLN A 7 -22.48 -17.95 -6.53
N LEU A 8 -22.11 -17.33 -5.40
CA LEU A 8 -21.66 -15.95 -5.35
C LEU A 8 -20.37 -15.77 -6.17
N LYS A 9 -19.35 -16.64 -6.00
CA LYS A 9 -18.13 -16.64 -6.80
C LYS A 9 -18.41 -16.77 -8.30
N ALA A 10 -19.32 -17.66 -8.68
CA ALA A 10 -19.72 -17.84 -10.09
C ALA A 10 -20.35 -16.57 -10.66
N PHE A 11 -21.20 -15.89 -9.92
CA PHE A 11 -21.79 -14.62 -10.33
C PHE A 11 -20.73 -13.52 -10.48
N LEU A 12 -19.87 -13.32 -9.47
CA LEU A 12 -18.84 -12.28 -9.46
C LEU A 12 -17.82 -12.44 -10.60
N LEU A 13 -17.33 -13.67 -10.82
CA LEU A 13 -16.41 -13.97 -11.91
C LEU A 13 -17.07 -13.77 -13.27
N THR A 14 -18.34 -14.20 -13.44
CA THR A 14 -19.06 -13.99 -14.70
C THR A 14 -19.26 -12.49 -14.99
N ALA A 15 -19.57 -11.69 -13.97
CA ALA A 15 -19.68 -10.23 -14.09
C ALA A 15 -18.34 -9.59 -14.46
N ARG A 16 -17.24 -10.00 -13.78
CA ARG A 16 -15.89 -9.50 -14.02
C ARG A 16 -15.37 -9.80 -15.43
N PHE A 17 -15.52 -11.04 -15.87
CA PHE A 17 -15.00 -11.47 -17.19
C PHE A 17 -15.99 -11.23 -18.34
N GLN A 18 -17.24 -10.89 -18.05
CA GLN A 18 -18.31 -10.76 -19.03
C GLN A 18 -18.43 -11.97 -19.98
N SER A 19 -18.09 -13.17 -19.46
CA SER A 19 -18.01 -14.42 -20.19
C SER A 19 -18.14 -15.61 -19.25
N PHE A 20 -19.13 -16.47 -19.51
CA PHE A 20 -19.30 -17.72 -18.77
C PHE A 20 -18.13 -18.69 -18.96
N SER A 21 -17.55 -18.77 -20.15
CA SER A 21 -16.41 -19.65 -20.42
C SER A 21 -15.16 -19.21 -19.65
N ARG A 22 -14.78 -17.92 -19.75
CA ARG A 22 -13.62 -17.38 -19.03
C ARG A 22 -13.80 -17.47 -17.51
N ALA A 23 -15.01 -17.24 -17.02
CA ALA A 23 -15.33 -17.40 -15.60
C ALA A 23 -15.24 -18.87 -15.14
N ALA A 24 -15.68 -19.81 -15.99
CA ALA A 24 -15.60 -21.24 -15.72
C ALA A 24 -14.15 -21.74 -15.59
N ASP A 25 -13.26 -21.24 -16.45
CA ASP A 25 -11.82 -21.54 -16.40
C ASP A 25 -11.22 -21.14 -15.04
N GLN A 26 -11.65 -20.02 -14.47
CA GLN A 26 -11.17 -19.54 -13.14
C GLN A 26 -11.66 -20.38 -11.96
N LEU A 27 -12.81 -21.06 -12.10
CA LEU A 27 -13.35 -21.98 -11.09
C LEU A 27 -12.99 -23.45 -11.36
N TYR A 28 -12.22 -23.71 -12.41
CA TYR A 28 -11.87 -25.08 -12.85
C TYR A 28 -13.09 -25.97 -13.05
N ILE A 29 -14.14 -25.42 -13.69
CA ILE A 29 -15.39 -26.12 -14.01
C ILE A 29 -15.77 -25.96 -15.47
N THR A 30 -16.76 -26.70 -15.94
CA THR A 30 -17.28 -26.54 -17.29
C THR A 30 -18.14 -25.27 -17.41
N GLN A 31 -18.25 -24.72 -18.61
CA GLN A 31 -19.13 -23.56 -18.89
C GLN A 31 -20.61 -23.89 -18.58
N SER A 32 -21.04 -25.12 -18.80
CA SER A 32 -22.38 -25.59 -18.42
C SER A 32 -22.57 -25.57 -16.88
N GLY A 33 -21.58 -26.02 -16.12
CA GLY A 33 -21.56 -25.95 -14.65
C GLY A 33 -21.63 -24.52 -14.14
N MET A 34 -20.88 -23.59 -14.74
CA MET A 34 -20.96 -22.17 -14.42
C MET A 34 -22.37 -21.61 -14.67
N SER A 35 -22.97 -21.94 -15.81
CA SER A 35 -24.36 -21.52 -16.15
C SER A 35 -25.41 -22.10 -15.17
N VAL A 36 -25.19 -23.30 -14.64
CA VAL A 36 -26.05 -23.90 -13.63
C VAL A 36 -25.96 -23.12 -12.33
N LEU A 37 -24.75 -22.86 -11.82
CA LEU A 37 -24.54 -22.12 -10.56
C LEU A 37 -25.20 -20.75 -10.58
N VAL A 38 -25.03 -20.00 -11.68
CA VAL A 38 -25.66 -18.68 -11.84
C VAL A 38 -27.17 -18.78 -11.92
N ARG A 39 -27.71 -19.77 -12.63
CA ARG A 39 -29.15 -19.99 -12.79
C ARG A 39 -29.80 -20.36 -11.46
N GLU A 40 -29.15 -21.21 -10.67
CA GLU A 40 -29.62 -21.57 -9.33
C GLU A 40 -29.64 -20.35 -8.39
N LEU A 41 -28.62 -19.49 -8.46
CA LEU A 41 -28.58 -18.24 -7.72
C LEU A 41 -29.75 -17.31 -8.11
N GLU A 42 -29.98 -17.12 -9.43
CA GLU A 42 -31.11 -16.34 -9.95
C GLU A 42 -32.46 -16.89 -9.49
N ALA A 43 -32.60 -18.23 -9.53
CA ALA A 43 -33.82 -18.91 -9.07
C ALA A 43 -34.08 -18.67 -7.55
N GLN A 44 -33.06 -18.69 -6.72
CA GLN A 44 -33.17 -18.41 -5.29
C GLN A 44 -33.46 -16.94 -4.98
N LEU A 45 -32.93 -16.02 -5.78
CA LEU A 45 -33.15 -14.58 -5.64
C LEU A 45 -34.51 -14.15 -6.23
N GLY A 46 -35.10 -14.94 -7.12
CA GLY A 46 -36.37 -14.63 -7.80
C GLY A 46 -36.24 -13.61 -8.95
N PHE A 47 -35.03 -13.26 -9.34
CA PHE A 47 -34.77 -12.34 -10.44
C PHE A 47 -33.47 -12.71 -11.21
N ARG A 48 -33.40 -12.25 -12.46
CA ARG A 48 -32.22 -12.46 -13.31
C ARG A 48 -31.12 -11.45 -12.99
N LEU A 49 -29.88 -11.95 -12.95
CA LEU A 49 -28.67 -11.14 -12.71
C LEU A 49 -28.01 -10.76 -14.05
N PHE A 50 -28.14 -11.60 -15.09
CA PHE A 50 -27.60 -11.36 -16.41
C PHE A 50 -28.66 -11.28 -17.49
N GLU A 51 -28.42 -10.40 -18.46
CA GLU A 51 -29.19 -10.39 -19.72
C GLU A 51 -28.71 -11.53 -20.62
N ARG A 52 -29.66 -12.31 -21.13
CA ARG A 52 -29.37 -13.43 -22.02
C ARG A 52 -29.41 -12.94 -23.47
N THR A 53 -28.36 -12.28 -23.93
CA THR A 53 -28.15 -12.03 -25.37
C THR A 53 -27.04 -12.92 -25.88
N THR A 54 -27.14 -13.37 -27.13
CA THR A 54 -26.21 -14.33 -27.79
C THR A 54 -24.83 -13.75 -28.03
N ARG A 55 -24.58 -12.43 -27.82
CA ARG A 55 -23.33 -11.74 -28.16
C ARG A 55 -22.54 -11.17 -26.98
N LYS A 56 -23.20 -10.85 -25.87
CA LYS A 56 -22.49 -10.29 -24.69
C LYS A 56 -23.20 -10.71 -23.39
N VAL A 57 -22.42 -10.99 -22.38
CA VAL A 57 -22.91 -11.19 -21.01
C VAL A 57 -22.93 -9.84 -20.33
N MET A 58 -24.11 -9.32 -20.04
CA MET A 58 -24.30 -8.01 -19.38
C MET A 58 -25.12 -8.20 -18.11
N LEU A 59 -24.84 -7.39 -17.11
CA LEU A 59 -25.64 -7.36 -15.89
C LEU A 59 -27.01 -6.71 -16.17
N THR A 60 -28.06 -7.27 -15.57
CA THR A 60 -29.35 -6.58 -15.47
C THR A 60 -29.26 -5.44 -14.45
N LYS A 61 -30.30 -4.61 -14.36
CA LYS A 61 -30.43 -3.59 -13.30
C LYS A 61 -30.35 -4.21 -11.90
N PHE A 62 -30.89 -5.43 -11.73
CA PHE A 62 -30.82 -6.17 -10.47
C PHE A 62 -29.42 -6.73 -10.23
N GLY A 63 -28.77 -7.27 -11.29
CA GLY A 63 -27.40 -7.75 -11.22
C GLY A 63 -26.42 -6.64 -10.81
N SER A 64 -26.55 -5.44 -11.39
CA SER A 64 -25.73 -4.29 -11.05
C SER A 64 -25.91 -3.83 -9.58
N LYS A 65 -27.12 -3.94 -9.04
CA LYS A 65 -27.38 -3.64 -7.61
C LYS A 65 -26.89 -4.77 -6.69
N PHE A 66 -26.98 -6.00 -7.13
CA PHE A 66 -26.57 -7.17 -6.34
C PHE A 66 -25.04 -7.34 -6.31
N LEU A 67 -24.32 -6.85 -7.34
CA LEU A 67 -22.86 -7.01 -7.47
C LEU A 67 -22.10 -6.56 -6.22
N PRO A 68 -22.25 -5.32 -5.71
CA PRO A 68 -21.53 -4.88 -4.53
C PRO A 68 -21.94 -5.63 -3.25
N ILE A 69 -23.19 -6.11 -3.19
CA ILE A 69 -23.68 -6.89 -2.03
C ILE A 69 -23.03 -8.28 -2.04
N ALA A 70 -23.02 -8.95 -3.19
CA ALA A 70 -22.42 -10.28 -3.34
C ALA A 70 -20.92 -10.27 -3.06
N ASP A 71 -20.22 -9.26 -3.59
CA ASP A 71 -18.78 -9.06 -3.39
C ASP A 71 -18.46 -8.89 -1.91
N ARG A 72 -19.16 -7.99 -1.24
CA ARG A 72 -18.99 -7.76 0.20
C ARG A 72 -19.32 -8.99 1.04
N SER A 73 -20.43 -9.68 0.74
CA SER A 73 -20.83 -10.86 1.51
C SER A 73 -19.83 -12.01 1.39
N LEU A 74 -19.26 -12.22 0.20
CA LEU A 74 -18.21 -13.21 -0.01
C LEU A 74 -16.93 -12.84 0.74
N LEU A 75 -16.53 -11.59 0.67
CA LEU A 75 -15.38 -11.07 1.39
C LEU A 75 -15.55 -11.22 2.91
N ASP A 76 -16.73 -10.88 3.46
CA ASP A 76 -17.05 -11.02 4.89
C ASP A 76 -16.96 -12.48 5.34
N LEU A 77 -17.42 -13.44 4.53
CA LEU A 77 -17.32 -14.89 4.82
C LEU A 77 -15.86 -15.37 4.78
N GLU A 78 -15.09 -14.95 3.79
CA GLU A 78 -13.66 -15.28 3.67
C GLU A 78 -12.87 -14.71 4.85
N GLN A 79 -13.15 -13.46 5.22
CA GLN A 79 -12.57 -12.81 6.40
C GLN A 79 -12.93 -13.54 7.70
N ALA A 80 -14.17 -13.96 7.85
CA ALA A 80 -14.59 -14.71 9.03
C ALA A 80 -13.84 -16.05 9.15
N ALA A 81 -13.69 -16.78 8.04
CA ALA A 81 -12.96 -18.04 8.00
C ALA A 81 -11.46 -17.86 8.35
N VAL A 82 -10.81 -16.84 7.76
CA VAL A 82 -9.42 -16.46 8.09
C VAL A 82 -9.32 -16.03 9.55
N SER A 83 -10.25 -15.22 10.03
CA SER A 83 -10.30 -14.74 11.41
C SER A 83 -10.41 -15.87 12.43
N ILE A 84 -11.28 -16.85 12.19
CA ILE A 84 -11.43 -18.02 13.08
C ILE A 84 -10.15 -18.87 13.07
N GLY A 85 -9.56 -19.11 11.90
CA GLY A 85 -8.27 -19.80 11.79
C GLY A 85 -7.13 -19.09 12.51
N ARG A 86 -7.15 -17.76 12.52
CA ARG A 86 -6.15 -16.91 13.20
C ARG A 86 -6.43 -16.68 14.67
N SER A 87 -7.66 -16.80 15.14
CA SER A 87 -7.95 -16.78 16.58
C SER A 87 -7.21 -17.91 17.31
N ALA A 88 -7.01 -19.04 16.66
CA ALA A 88 -6.14 -20.10 17.17
C ALA A 88 -4.64 -19.75 17.16
N SER A 89 -4.19 -18.80 16.30
CA SER A 89 -2.82 -18.28 16.26
C SER A 89 -2.63 -17.07 17.18
N ALA A 90 -3.68 -16.26 17.37
CA ALA A 90 -3.67 -15.12 18.31
C ALA A 90 -3.55 -15.60 19.79
N GLU A 91 -4.06 -16.79 20.12
CA GLU A 91 -3.77 -17.44 21.40
C GLU A 91 -2.28 -17.79 21.59
N LYS A 92 -1.47 -17.70 20.52
CA LYS A 92 -0.01 -17.88 20.55
C LYS A 92 0.80 -16.56 20.50
N GLY A 93 0.14 -15.42 20.68
CA GLY A 93 0.85 -14.12 20.64
C GLY A 93 1.40 -13.74 19.25
N GLU A 94 0.79 -14.20 18.14
CA GLU A 94 1.24 -13.87 16.77
C GLU A 94 0.59 -12.59 16.27
N LEU A 95 1.40 -11.65 15.77
CA LEU A 95 1.00 -10.39 15.15
C LEU A 95 1.44 -10.35 13.67
N SER A 96 0.49 -10.23 12.74
CA SER A 96 0.78 -10.11 11.31
C SER A 96 0.85 -8.65 10.90
N VAL A 97 2.04 -8.21 10.54
CA VAL A 97 2.36 -6.83 10.16
C VAL A 97 2.67 -6.78 8.67
N GLY A 98 1.95 -5.95 7.93
CA GLY A 98 2.27 -5.62 6.55
C GLY A 98 2.99 -4.27 6.47
N ALA A 99 3.96 -4.11 5.58
CA ALA A 99 4.61 -2.83 5.34
C ALA A 99 4.99 -2.66 3.87
N THR A 100 5.10 -1.41 3.42
CA THR A 100 5.70 -1.16 2.09
C THR A 100 7.16 -1.59 2.09
N PRO A 101 7.72 -2.06 0.95
CA PRO A 101 9.00 -2.73 0.90
C PRO A 101 10.13 -1.99 1.60
N PHE A 102 10.28 -0.68 1.37
CA PHE A 102 11.30 0.11 2.05
C PHE A 102 11.12 0.13 3.59
N VAL A 103 9.91 0.31 4.07
CA VAL A 103 9.62 0.30 5.52
C VAL A 103 9.91 -1.08 6.11
N ALA A 104 9.56 -2.14 5.38
CA ALA A 104 9.81 -3.53 5.79
C ALA A 104 11.31 -3.86 5.84
N ALA A 105 12.11 -3.37 4.88
CA ALA A 105 13.52 -3.72 4.75
C ALA A 105 14.46 -2.86 5.60
N ASP A 106 14.22 -1.55 5.68
CA ASP A 106 15.16 -0.60 6.29
C ASP A 106 14.74 -0.12 7.69
N ILE A 107 13.44 -0.07 8.00
CA ILE A 107 12.95 0.50 9.25
C ILE A 107 12.55 -0.59 10.25
N LEU A 108 11.70 -1.51 9.84
CA LEU A 108 11.12 -2.51 10.74
C LEU A 108 12.12 -3.51 11.33
N PRO A 109 13.18 -3.97 10.66
CA PRO A 109 14.05 -5.00 11.23
C PRO A 109 14.67 -4.58 12.56
N ALA A 110 15.22 -3.37 12.65
CA ALA A 110 15.82 -2.88 13.89
C ALA A 110 14.76 -2.59 14.97
N ALA A 111 13.59 -2.07 14.57
CA ALA A 111 12.47 -1.85 15.49
C ALA A 111 11.95 -3.17 16.08
N LEU A 112 11.76 -4.20 15.23
CA LEU A 112 11.30 -5.52 15.65
C LEU A 112 12.32 -6.20 16.56
N ALA A 113 13.61 -6.15 16.22
CA ALA A 113 14.67 -6.68 17.07
C ALA A 113 14.67 -6.00 18.46
N GLY A 114 14.55 -4.66 18.51
CA GLY A 114 14.49 -3.92 19.76
C GLY A 114 13.23 -4.22 20.59
N TYR A 115 12.10 -4.42 19.93
CA TYR A 115 10.83 -4.76 20.60
C TYR A 115 10.82 -6.18 21.13
N ALA A 116 11.35 -7.15 20.37
CA ALA A 116 11.42 -8.56 20.75
C ALA A 116 12.22 -8.80 22.04
N LEU A 117 13.27 -8.00 22.29
CA LEU A 117 14.05 -8.08 23.54
C LEU A 117 13.20 -7.81 24.81
N ARG A 118 12.12 -7.03 24.69
CA ARG A 118 11.24 -6.66 25.80
C ARG A 118 9.94 -7.46 25.82
N ASN A 119 9.63 -8.12 24.70
CA ASN A 119 8.37 -8.83 24.50
C ASN A 119 8.64 -10.19 23.79
N PRO A 120 9.32 -11.13 24.42
CA PRO A 120 9.77 -12.38 23.81
C PRO A 120 8.61 -13.31 23.39
N GLU A 121 7.43 -13.15 23.99
CA GLU A 121 6.23 -13.94 23.69
C GLU A 121 5.51 -13.46 22.41
N LEU A 122 5.83 -12.26 21.89
CA LEU A 122 5.21 -11.74 20.68
C LEU A 122 5.94 -12.23 19.44
N HIS A 123 5.27 -13.05 18.65
CA HIS A 123 5.76 -13.49 17.35
C HIS A 123 5.22 -12.59 16.25
N VAL A 124 6.11 -11.91 15.52
CA VAL A 124 5.71 -11.05 14.41
C VAL A 124 5.95 -11.76 13.07
N ARG A 125 4.89 -11.81 12.26
CA ARG A 125 4.99 -12.19 10.84
C ARG A 125 4.98 -10.92 10.01
N LEU A 126 6.06 -10.68 9.27
CA LEU A 126 6.21 -9.51 8.40
C LEU A 126 5.88 -9.87 6.95
N PHE A 127 5.06 -9.03 6.32
CA PHE A 127 4.71 -9.10 4.91
C PHE A 127 5.07 -7.78 4.23
N ASP A 128 5.79 -7.86 3.13
CA ASP A 128 6.12 -6.72 2.31
C ASP A 128 5.30 -6.72 1.02
N ALA A 129 4.58 -5.63 0.78
CA ALA A 129 3.74 -5.44 -0.40
C ALA A 129 3.48 -3.96 -0.66
N GLU A 130 2.99 -3.64 -1.85
CA GLU A 130 2.55 -2.29 -2.20
C GLU A 130 1.33 -1.87 -1.37
N GLY A 131 1.19 -0.55 -1.14
CA GLY A 131 0.18 0.00 -0.25
C GLY A 131 -1.25 -0.45 -0.56
N VAL A 132 -1.62 -0.55 -1.84
CA VAL A 132 -2.95 -1.04 -2.26
C VAL A 132 -3.16 -2.49 -1.82
N ARG A 133 -2.15 -3.35 -2.05
CA ARG A 133 -2.22 -4.76 -1.67
C ARG A 133 -2.26 -4.95 -0.15
N LEU A 134 -1.53 -4.13 0.60
CA LEU A 134 -1.57 -4.12 2.07
C LEU A 134 -2.98 -3.81 2.60
N VAL A 135 -3.68 -2.86 1.98
CA VAL A 135 -5.05 -2.53 2.34
C VAL A 135 -6.01 -3.67 2.03
N GLU A 136 -5.88 -4.31 0.86
CA GLU A 136 -6.66 -5.50 0.52
C GLU A 136 -6.44 -6.63 1.53
N MET A 137 -5.18 -6.93 1.88
CA MET A 137 -4.82 -7.95 2.86
C MET A 137 -5.37 -7.60 4.25
N LEU A 138 -5.35 -6.32 4.64
CA LEU A 138 -5.92 -5.85 5.90
C LEU A 138 -7.44 -6.03 5.92
N GLN A 139 -8.14 -5.69 4.82
CA GLN A 139 -9.57 -5.89 4.66
C GLN A 139 -9.95 -7.36 4.59
N ALA A 140 -9.14 -8.20 3.94
CA ALA A 140 -9.29 -9.65 3.91
C ALA A 140 -8.97 -10.32 5.26
N GLY A 141 -8.40 -9.57 6.22
CA GLY A 141 -8.00 -10.12 7.50
C GLY A 141 -6.75 -10.98 7.45
N GLU A 142 -5.98 -10.89 6.40
CA GLU A 142 -4.66 -11.52 6.26
C GLU A 142 -3.59 -10.78 7.07
N LEU A 143 -3.83 -9.53 7.44
CA LEU A 143 -2.99 -8.70 8.30
C LEU A 143 -3.79 -8.19 9.50
N ASP A 144 -3.10 -7.97 10.60
CA ASP A 144 -3.63 -7.25 11.77
C ASP A 144 -3.36 -5.76 11.65
N VAL A 145 -2.20 -5.44 11.10
CA VAL A 145 -1.69 -4.07 10.95
C VAL A 145 -1.04 -3.91 9.58
N ALA A 146 -1.16 -2.72 9.00
CA ALA A 146 -0.38 -2.33 7.82
C ALA A 146 0.28 -0.97 8.04
N LEU A 147 1.50 -0.82 7.50
CA LEU A 147 2.31 0.39 7.56
C LEU A 147 2.55 0.91 6.14
N THR A 148 2.15 2.13 5.86
CA THR A 148 2.35 2.76 4.55
C THR A 148 2.55 4.26 4.67
N ALA A 149 3.36 4.81 3.78
CA ALA A 149 3.48 6.26 3.63
C ALA A 149 2.33 6.78 2.76
N LEU A 150 1.76 7.92 3.12
CA LEU A 150 0.69 8.60 2.38
C LEU A 150 -0.46 7.64 2.00
N HIS A 151 -1.52 7.67 2.75
CA HIS A 151 -2.66 6.81 2.51
C HIS A 151 -3.95 7.63 2.44
N HIS A 152 -4.77 7.36 1.43
CA HIS A 152 -6.11 7.95 1.32
C HIS A 152 -7.09 7.25 2.26
N ASP A 153 -8.16 7.96 2.66
CA ASP A 153 -9.21 7.38 3.48
C ASP A 153 -9.87 6.20 2.76
N THR A 154 -9.87 5.05 3.41
CA THR A 154 -10.45 3.81 2.87
C THR A 154 -11.55 3.31 3.79
N PRO A 155 -12.74 3.00 3.25
CA PRO A 155 -13.84 2.45 4.05
C PRO A 155 -13.41 1.18 4.81
N GLY A 156 -13.81 1.09 6.08
CA GLY A 156 -13.49 -0.06 6.93
C GLY A 156 -12.07 -0.08 7.53
N VAL A 157 -11.21 0.87 7.16
CA VAL A 157 -9.85 1.02 7.70
C VAL A 157 -9.78 2.23 8.63
N ARG A 158 -9.16 2.06 9.79
CA ARG A 158 -8.76 3.15 10.69
C ARG A 158 -7.28 3.43 10.48
N ARG A 159 -6.95 4.69 10.26
CA ARG A 159 -5.56 5.14 10.16
C ARG A 159 -5.17 5.97 11.38
N SER A 160 -3.96 5.81 11.83
CA SER A 160 -3.34 6.63 12.87
C SER A 160 -1.95 7.07 12.39
N PRO A 161 -1.57 8.35 12.51
CA PRO A 161 -0.25 8.79 12.12
C PRO A 161 0.79 8.17 13.05
N LEU A 162 1.81 7.56 12.47
CA LEU A 162 2.90 6.91 13.21
C LEU A 162 4.12 7.83 13.28
N ALA A 163 4.53 8.37 12.14
CA ALA A 163 5.64 9.31 12.07
C ALA A 163 5.45 10.28 10.89
N ARG A 164 5.98 11.50 11.05
CA ARG A 164 5.98 12.52 9.98
C ARG A 164 7.30 12.45 9.22
N PHE A 165 7.25 12.70 7.92
CA PHE A 165 8.43 12.85 7.08
C PHE A 165 8.30 14.10 6.18
N SER A 166 9.43 14.61 5.71
CA SER A 166 9.50 15.61 4.64
C SER A 166 9.95 14.98 3.33
N MET A 167 9.73 15.68 2.20
CA MET A 167 10.27 15.27 0.91
C MET A 167 11.67 15.85 0.73
N MET A 168 12.58 15.02 0.21
CA MET A 168 13.98 15.31 -0.04
C MET A 168 14.29 14.99 -1.50
N VAL A 169 15.19 15.74 -2.11
CA VAL A 169 15.80 15.30 -3.38
C VAL A 169 17.10 14.58 -3.10
N ILE A 170 17.34 13.48 -3.80
CA ILE A 170 18.59 12.72 -3.72
C ILE A 170 19.34 12.81 -5.04
N ALA A 171 20.68 12.90 -4.93
CA ALA A 171 21.61 13.03 -6.03
C ALA A 171 22.90 12.23 -5.77
N PRO A 172 23.67 11.85 -6.81
CA PRO A 172 25.03 11.37 -6.62
C PRO A 172 25.89 12.44 -5.95
N ARG A 173 26.80 12.06 -5.04
CA ARG A 173 27.71 13.03 -4.40
C ARG A 173 28.67 13.69 -5.38
N GLU A 174 29.05 12.96 -6.42
CA GLU A 174 29.92 13.41 -7.50
C GLU A 174 29.06 13.61 -8.74
N GLY A 175 28.88 14.87 -9.18
CA GLY A 175 28.07 15.18 -10.35
C GLY A 175 27.78 16.66 -10.51
N ALA A 176 27.17 17.05 -11.63
CA ALA A 176 26.87 18.43 -11.99
C ALA A 176 25.88 19.13 -11.04
N LEU A 177 25.08 18.35 -10.30
CA LEU A 177 24.21 18.84 -9.25
C LEU A 177 24.96 18.87 -7.91
N ARG A 178 25.88 19.80 -7.76
CA ARG A 178 26.21 20.37 -6.45
C ARG A 178 24.99 21.19 -6.02
N LEU A 179 24.00 20.48 -5.52
CA LEU A 179 22.79 21.12 -5.03
C LEU A 179 23.16 22.08 -3.90
N ALA A 180 22.53 23.23 -3.90
CA ALA A 180 22.57 24.16 -2.79
C ALA A 180 22.17 23.44 -1.50
N ALA A 181 22.48 24.02 -0.34
CA ALA A 181 22.04 23.47 0.94
C ALA A 181 20.52 23.30 1.02
N GLU A 182 19.79 24.06 0.22
CA GLU A 182 18.34 24.05 0.03
C GLU A 182 18.03 24.02 -1.47
N VAL A 183 17.13 23.13 -1.91
CA VAL A 183 16.74 22.93 -3.30
C VAL A 183 15.29 23.33 -3.46
N HIS A 184 14.98 24.08 -4.50
CA HIS A 184 13.62 24.48 -4.84
C HIS A 184 13.02 23.54 -5.90
N TRP A 185 11.69 23.48 -5.96
CA TRP A 185 10.99 22.65 -6.95
C TRP A 185 11.28 23.08 -8.39
N GLU A 186 11.52 24.37 -8.61
CA GLU A 186 11.91 24.96 -9.90
C GLU A 186 13.26 24.43 -10.40
N ASP A 187 14.18 24.12 -9.48
CA ASP A 187 15.49 23.56 -9.82
C ASP A 187 15.38 22.18 -10.43
N LEU A 188 14.32 21.42 -10.02
CA LEU A 188 14.05 20.09 -10.54
C LEU A 188 13.29 20.08 -11.87
N ALA A 189 12.69 21.22 -12.27
CA ALA A 189 11.82 21.26 -13.44
C ALA A 189 12.49 20.87 -14.75
N ARG A 190 13.82 21.05 -14.84
CA ARG A 190 14.63 20.75 -16.04
C ARG A 190 15.53 19.53 -15.87
N GLU A 191 15.49 18.92 -14.71
CA GLU A 191 16.37 17.81 -14.38
C GLU A 191 15.77 16.48 -14.85
N ARG A 192 16.64 15.50 -15.08
CA ARG A 192 16.21 14.14 -15.34
C ARG A 192 15.72 13.46 -14.05
N LEU A 193 14.45 13.11 -14.00
CA LEU A 193 13.84 12.58 -12.79
C LEU A 193 13.54 11.07 -12.90
N ILE A 194 13.70 10.42 -11.78
CA ILE A 194 13.28 9.04 -11.52
C ILE A 194 12.10 9.12 -10.56
N GLY A 195 11.00 8.44 -10.86
CA GLY A 195 9.79 8.51 -10.05
C GLY A 195 9.02 7.20 -9.95
N PHE A 196 7.96 7.21 -9.17
CA PHE A 196 7.00 6.12 -9.07
C PHE A 196 6.05 6.09 -10.29
N PRO A 197 5.34 4.99 -10.53
CA PRO A 197 4.26 4.93 -11.52
C PRO A 197 3.08 5.82 -11.11
N SER A 198 2.26 6.18 -12.09
CA SER A 198 1.00 6.89 -11.85
C SER A 198 0.10 6.12 -10.89
N GLY A 199 -0.63 6.84 -10.02
CA GLY A 199 -1.46 6.24 -8.96
C GLY A 199 -0.71 5.94 -7.67
N ASN A 200 0.61 6.14 -7.62
CA ASN A 200 1.35 6.11 -6.37
C ASN A 200 1.18 7.45 -5.64
N PRO A 201 0.76 7.47 -4.35
CA PRO A 201 0.50 8.72 -3.62
C PRO A 201 1.70 9.66 -3.52
N ILE A 202 2.93 9.13 -3.43
CA ILE A 202 4.15 9.96 -3.44
C ILE A 202 4.33 10.60 -4.82
N ARG A 203 4.04 9.85 -5.89
CA ARG A 203 4.13 10.37 -7.26
C ARG A 203 3.14 11.51 -7.49
N GLU A 204 1.89 11.35 -7.07
CA GLU A 204 0.86 12.39 -7.20
C GLU A 204 1.26 13.66 -6.47
N LEU A 205 1.79 13.51 -5.24
CA LEU A 205 2.32 14.62 -4.45
C LEU A 205 3.48 15.36 -5.16
N VAL A 206 4.43 14.62 -5.72
CA VAL A 206 5.59 15.19 -6.45
C VAL A 206 5.14 15.88 -7.73
N ASP A 207 4.26 15.24 -8.52
CA ASP A 207 3.76 15.79 -9.77
C ASP A 207 2.98 17.10 -9.57
N GLU A 208 2.19 17.20 -8.50
CA GLU A 208 1.47 18.42 -8.15
C GLU A 208 2.45 19.59 -7.96
N HIS A 209 3.53 19.41 -7.22
CA HIS A 209 4.50 20.46 -6.95
C HIS A 209 5.37 20.78 -8.17
N LEU A 210 5.78 19.77 -8.93
CA LEU A 210 6.51 19.96 -10.19
C LEU A 210 5.65 20.70 -11.23
N ALA A 211 4.35 20.45 -11.28
CA ALA A 211 3.44 21.17 -12.16
C ALA A 211 3.36 22.67 -11.82
N HIS A 212 3.35 23.03 -10.53
CA HIS A 212 3.45 24.42 -10.09
C HIS A 212 4.81 25.07 -10.42
N ALA A 213 5.88 24.27 -10.42
CA ALA A 213 7.21 24.67 -10.84
C ALA A 213 7.40 24.70 -12.37
N GLY A 214 6.35 24.46 -13.15
CA GLY A 214 6.34 24.55 -14.60
C GLY A 214 6.68 23.25 -15.34
N ARG A 215 6.86 22.11 -14.63
CA ARG A 215 7.07 20.80 -15.26
C ARG A 215 5.79 19.99 -15.29
N ARG A 216 5.41 19.51 -16.46
CA ARG A 216 4.26 18.59 -16.65
C ARG A 216 4.65 17.26 -17.28
N GLU A 217 5.88 17.12 -17.71
CA GLU A 217 6.43 15.91 -18.27
C GLU A 217 6.59 14.84 -17.19
N PRO A 218 6.26 13.57 -17.49
CA PRO A 218 6.50 12.47 -16.56
C PRO A 218 8.01 12.29 -16.30
N PRO A 219 8.42 11.59 -15.23
CA PRO A 219 9.83 11.25 -15.05
C PRO A 219 10.29 10.35 -16.18
N GLU A 220 11.57 10.50 -16.55
CA GLU A 220 12.21 9.72 -17.62
C GLU A 220 12.41 8.26 -17.26
N VAL A 221 12.46 7.95 -15.98
CA VAL A 221 12.54 6.58 -15.45
C VAL A 221 11.45 6.38 -14.42
N VAL A 222 10.71 5.26 -14.55
CA VAL A 222 9.63 4.89 -13.64
C VAL A 222 9.99 3.56 -12.96
N CYS A 223 9.98 3.55 -11.62
CA CYS A 223 10.29 2.37 -10.80
C CYS A 223 9.19 2.18 -9.75
N ASN A 224 8.79 0.93 -9.51
CA ASN A 224 7.75 0.61 -8.53
C ASN A 224 8.23 0.81 -7.08
N TYR A 225 9.53 0.62 -6.81
CA TYR A 225 10.08 0.55 -5.46
C TYR A 225 11.08 1.66 -5.20
N LEU A 226 11.08 2.17 -3.97
CA LEU A 226 11.97 3.25 -3.53
C LEU A 226 13.46 2.83 -3.59
N GLU A 227 13.74 1.59 -3.24
CA GLU A 227 15.10 1.02 -3.30
C GLU A 227 15.65 1.02 -4.74
N THR A 228 14.78 0.73 -5.71
CA THR A 228 15.14 0.80 -7.13
C THR A 228 15.43 2.22 -7.57
N GLN A 229 14.64 3.21 -7.12
CA GLN A 229 14.90 4.62 -7.41
C GLN A 229 16.24 5.05 -6.83
N ILE A 230 16.54 4.69 -5.58
CA ILE A 230 17.82 4.99 -4.93
C ILE A 230 19.00 4.38 -5.72
N ALA A 231 18.87 3.12 -6.15
CA ALA A 231 19.89 2.45 -6.96
C ALA A 231 20.07 3.10 -8.34
N MET A 232 18.99 3.57 -8.97
CA MET A 232 19.08 4.29 -10.25
C MET A 232 19.74 5.65 -10.10
N VAL A 233 19.52 6.37 -9.00
CA VAL A 233 20.24 7.62 -8.69
C VAL A 233 21.72 7.31 -8.45
N GLU A 234 22.06 6.26 -7.71
CA GLU A 234 23.44 5.81 -7.49
C GLU A 234 24.16 5.52 -8.81
N ALA A 235 23.45 4.94 -9.78
CA ALA A 235 23.96 4.66 -11.13
C ALA A 235 24.03 5.91 -12.04
N GLY A 236 23.64 7.10 -11.55
CA GLY A 236 23.69 8.34 -12.32
C GLY A 236 22.56 8.50 -13.35
N ALA A 237 21.46 7.75 -13.23
CA ALA A 237 20.36 7.80 -14.19
C ALA A 237 19.50 9.07 -14.09
N GLY A 238 19.63 9.84 -13.01
CA GLY A 238 18.88 11.07 -12.74
C GLY A 238 18.79 11.36 -11.26
N LEU A 239 17.84 12.23 -10.89
CA LEU A 239 17.51 12.58 -9.51
C LEU A 239 16.21 11.90 -9.11
N ALA A 240 15.99 11.72 -7.81
CA ALA A 240 14.69 11.28 -7.30
C ALA A 240 14.26 12.13 -6.10
N VAL A 241 12.94 12.33 -5.99
CA VAL A 241 12.32 12.93 -4.81
C VAL A 241 11.82 11.81 -3.91
N VAL A 242 12.36 11.73 -2.71
CA VAL A 242 12.14 10.63 -1.78
C VAL A 242 11.73 11.14 -0.40
N PRO A 243 11.03 10.35 0.42
CA PRO A 243 10.77 10.69 1.82
C PRO A 243 12.06 10.75 2.65
N SER A 244 12.11 11.64 3.65
CA SER A 244 13.28 11.84 4.52
C SER A 244 13.69 10.58 5.29
N PHE A 245 12.79 9.63 5.53
CA PHE A 245 13.14 8.37 6.15
C PHE A 245 14.06 7.47 5.28
N ALA A 246 14.25 7.80 3.99
CA ALA A 246 15.17 7.10 3.11
C ALA A 246 16.60 7.66 3.16
N THR A 247 16.82 8.80 3.80
CA THR A 247 18.13 9.51 3.75
C THR A 247 19.27 8.68 4.33
N ALA A 248 19.02 7.89 5.38
CA ALA A 248 20.04 7.00 5.96
C ALA A 248 20.50 5.92 4.97
N ALA A 249 19.57 5.31 4.22
CA ALA A 249 19.88 4.33 3.18
C ALA A 249 20.62 4.99 2.00
N CYS A 250 20.22 6.20 1.61
CA CYS A 250 20.90 6.99 0.58
C CYS A 250 22.34 7.31 0.98
N ALA A 251 22.55 7.73 2.22
CA ALA A 251 23.90 8.04 2.73
C ALA A 251 24.84 6.82 2.70
N LYS A 252 24.33 5.62 3.03
CA LYS A 252 25.10 4.35 2.95
C LYS A 252 25.55 4.03 1.52
N ARG A 253 24.81 4.49 0.51
CA ARG A 253 25.12 4.34 -0.92
C ARG A 253 25.94 5.51 -1.50
N GLY A 254 26.41 6.42 -0.64
CA GLY A 254 27.20 7.57 -1.10
C GLY A 254 26.38 8.66 -1.80
N LEU A 255 25.05 8.66 -1.65
CA LEU A 255 24.21 9.73 -2.19
C LEU A 255 24.12 10.91 -1.22
N SER A 256 23.90 12.11 -1.80
CA SER A 256 23.51 13.29 -1.04
C SER A 256 21.98 13.41 -1.01
N ALA A 257 21.45 13.91 0.09
CA ALA A 257 20.03 14.20 0.24
C ALA A 257 19.87 15.67 0.69
N HIS A 258 19.00 16.38 0.01
CA HIS A 258 18.81 17.82 0.21
C HIS A 258 17.33 18.10 0.47
N PRO A 259 16.98 18.95 1.47
CA PRO A 259 15.61 19.36 1.70
C PRO A 259 15.04 20.06 0.47
N LEU A 260 13.77 19.74 0.16
CA LEU A 260 12.99 20.50 -0.81
C LEU A 260 12.24 21.62 -0.10
N ALA A 261 12.42 22.82 -0.59
CA ALA A 261 11.85 24.05 -0.03
C ALA A 261 10.85 24.71 -0.97
N ALA A 262 10.08 25.63 -0.43
CA ALA A 262 9.17 26.54 -1.12
C ALA A 262 8.15 25.90 -2.07
N PRO A 263 7.22 25.05 -1.60
CA PRO A 263 6.98 24.75 -0.18
C PRO A 263 7.74 23.50 0.31
N GLN A 264 8.01 23.43 1.61
CA GLN A 264 8.41 22.16 2.24
C GLN A 264 7.21 21.23 2.30
N VAL A 265 7.30 20.11 1.61
CA VAL A 265 6.24 19.11 1.51
C VAL A 265 6.46 18.02 2.53
N THR A 266 5.41 17.70 3.27
CA THR A 266 5.48 16.69 4.33
C THR A 266 4.35 15.67 4.19
N GLY A 267 4.60 14.47 4.69
CA GLY A 267 3.62 13.39 4.76
C GLY A 267 3.73 12.65 6.09
N ASN A 268 2.89 11.62 6.24
CA ASN A 268 2.94 10.73 7.38
C ASN A 268 3.09 9.28 6.92
N VAL A 269 3.85 8.51 7.70
CA VAL A 269 3.70 7.06 7.72
C VAL A 269 2.51 6.76 8.62
N TYR A 270 1.61 5.94 8.13
CA TYR A 270 0.39 5.57 8.83
C TYR A 270 0.43 4.13 9.32
N TRP A 271 -0.11 3.94 10.51
CA TRP A 271 -0.55 2.68 11.08
C TRP A 271 -1.99 2.46 10.70
N LEU A 272 -2.26 1.40 9.95
CA LEU A 272 -3.57 1.03 9.47
C LEU A 272 -4.06 -0.23 10.18
N VAL A 273 -5.32 -0.23 10.60
CA VAL A 273 -6.00 -1.39 11.19
C VAL A 273 -7.43 -1.50 10.67
N SER A 274 -7.96 -2.70 10.61
CA SER A 274 -9.39 -2.89 10.30
C SER A 274 -10.27 -2.36 11.42
N ARG A 275 -11.36 -1.67 11.08
CA ARG A 275 -12.35 -1.17 12.05
C ARG A 275 -13.22 -2.29 12.63
N SER A 276 -13.35 -3.40 11.92
CA SER A 276 -14.24 -4.51 12.27
C SER A 276 -13.55 -5.59 13.11
N ARG A 277 -12.23 -5.49 13.34
CA ARG A 277 -11.47 -6.55 14.01
C ARG A 277 -10.89 -6.11 15.33
N LYS A 278 -10.90 -7.03 16.30
CA LYS A 278 -10.15 -6.89 17.54
C LYS A 278 -8.68 -7.24 17.25
N LEU A 279 -7.78 -6.37 17.68
CA LEU A 279 -6.34 -6.60 17.54
C LEU A 279 -5.84 -7.62 18.56
N PRO A 280 -4.80 -8.40 18.22
CA PRO A 280 -4.12 -9.28 19.18
C PRO A 280 -3.59 -8.50 20.39
N GLU A 281 -3.47 -9.21 21.50
CA GLU A 281 -2.86 -8.66 22.70
C GLU A 281 -1.42 -8.21 22.43
N GLY A 282 -0.98 -7.10 23.04
CA GLY A 282 0.35 -6.52 22.79
C GLY A 282 0.45 -5.59 21.57
N THR A 283 -0.56 -5.55 20.67
CA THR A 283 -0.53 -4.69 19.48
C THR A 283 -0.42 -3.20 19.83
N GLU A 284 -1.10 -2.75 20.88
CA GLU A 284 -1.03 -1.35 21.34
C GLU A 284 0.36 -1.00 21.88
N GLY A 285 0.99 -1.91 22.59
CA GLY A 285 2.37 -1.75 23.06
C GLY A 285 3.36 -1.66 21.89
N PHE A 286 3.16 -2.48 20.86
CA PHE A 286 3.97 -2.41 19.64
C PHE A 286 3.75 -1.09 18.87
N TYR A 287 2.50 -0.61 18.76
CA TYR A 287 2.21 0.70 18.18
C TYR A 287 2.95 1.83 18.91
N ALA A 288 2.85 1.88 20.25
CA ALA A 288 3.51 2.91 21.05
C ALA A 288 5.03 2.86 20.86
N PHE A 289 5.63 1.67 20.98
CA PHE A 289 7.06 1.48 20.76
C PHE A 289 7.50 1.92 19.37
N LEU A 290 6.79 1.49 18.32
CA LEU A 290 7.15 1.81 16.94
C LEU A 290 7.01 3.30 16.64
N LYS A 291 6.00 3.96 17.22
CA LYS A 291 5.82 5.41 17.13
C LYS A 291 7.00 6.17 17.72
N ASP A 292 7.43 5.79 18.91
CA ASP A 292 8.59 6.40 19.57
C ASP A 292 9.88 6.13 18.79
N TYR A 293 10.07 4.88 18.36
CA TYR A 293 11.22 4.47 17.56
C TYR A 293 11.31 5.26 16.24
N MET A 294 10.23 5.31 15.48
CA MET A 294 10.21 6.05 14.20
C MET A 294 10.36 7.55 14.41
N SER A 295 9.74 8.11 15.43
CA SER A 295 9.90 9.54 15.75
C SER A 295 11.36 9.89 16.07
N ALA A 296 12.06 9.03 16.81
CA ALA A 296 13.49 9.21 17.12
C ALA A 296 14.39 9.06 15.87
N GLN A 297 14.05 8.14 14.96
CA GLN A 297 14.84 7.91 13.74
C GLN A 297 14.55 8.92 12.61
N LEU A 298 13.33 9.46 12.56
CA LEU A 298 12.86 10.36 11.51
C LEU A 298 12.87 11.83 11.94
N CYS A 299 13.19 12.14 13.21
CA CYS A 299 13.50 13.50 13.62
C CYS A 299 14.72 13.97 12.83
N GLU A 300 14.51 14.90 11.90
CA GLU A 300 15.61 15.58 11.20
C GLU A 300 16.59 16.12 12.25
N PRO A 301 17.90 15.86 12.10
CA PRO A 301 18.86 16.65 12.85
C PRO A 301 18.61 18.11 12.44
N ALA A 302 18.31 18.96 13.41
CA ALA A 302 18.22 20.40 13.18
C ALA A 302 19.38 20.84 12.29
N PRO A 303 19.18 21.72 11.29
CA PRO A 303 20.26 22.17 10.42
C PRO A 303 21.40 22.62 11.31
N ARG A 304 22.54 21.92 11.22
CA ARG A 304 23.76 22.37 11.90
C ARG A 304 24.05 23.76 11.37
N ALA A 305 23.81 24.75 12.21
CA ALA A 305 24.26 26.11 11.96
C ALA A 305 25.72 26.02 11.50
N ALA A 306 25.98 26.53 10.33
CA ALA A 306 27.32 26.63 9.79
C ALA A 306 28.20 27.30 10.88
N GLN A 307 29.04 26.49 11.51
CA GLN A 307 30.12 27.06 12.29
C GLN A 307 31.04 27.78 11.31
N ALA A 308 30.86 29.08 11.25
CA ALA A 308 31.79 29.98 10.64
C ALA A 308 33.13 29.83 11.38
N ALA A 309 34.16 29.46 10.65
CA ALA A 309 35.54 29.70 10.98
C ALA A 309 36.26 30.21 9.69
#